data_ec1d729ccf9c0953db59653bc01868b8
#
_entry.id   ec1d729ccf9c0953db59653bc01868b8
#
_cell.length_a   1.000
_cell.length_b   1.000
_cell.length_c   1.000
_cell.angle_alpha   90.00
_cell.angle_beta   90.00
_cell.angle_gamma   90.00
#
_symmetry.space_group_name_H-M   'P 1'
#
loop_
_entity.id
_entity.type
_entity.pdbx_description
1 polymer ?
#
loop_
_entity_poly.entity_id
_entity_poly.type
_entity_poly.pdbx_seq_one_letter_code
_entity_poly.pdbx_strand_id
1 'polypeptide(L)'
;MNIHEHQAKQILKKYGAVVPDGVFSHSVEELVEKAKSLKTEKLVLKAQIHAGGRGKAGGIKIVNTIEELSSAAKEILGKNLITHQTGLQGREVKRLYVETSSKIDKEFYLSCLVDRASSKIAFISSDQGGMDIEEVAINNPKKIITTNVNLEEKISDVDCEKIVEIFNLDLDVKKQAINLIKSIYKMFIDIDANLVEINPLILTKENKIICLDAKMSFDDNALFRHPEILNLRDFNEEEEIEIEASKHGLSYIKLEGSIGCMVNGAGLAMATMDIIKLHGEEPANFLDVGGGASKEKVSAAFKIILSDKNVKGILINIFGGIMRCDVLAQGVVDAAKEIKIEVPLVVRLAGTKFEEGKKILDNSGLKIISASDLSDAAKKVVQAIK
;
A
#
# COMPACT_ATOMS: atom_id res chain seq x y z
N MET A 1 4.90 1.25 3.65
CA MET A 1 5.79 0.68 2.61
C MET A 1 5.53 -0.81 2.48
N ASN A 2 5.38 -1.33 1.27
CA ASN A 2 5.24 -2.77 0.99
C ASN A 2 6.58 -3.35 0.54
N ILE A 3 6.75 -4.67 0.69
CA ILE A 3 7.92 -5.41 0.18
C ILE A 3 7.47 -6.65 -0.61
N HIS A 4 8.38 -7.20 -1.42
CA HIS A 4 8.12 -8.41 -2.18
C HIS A 4 8.04 -9.67 -1.31
N GLU A 5 7.33 -10.70 -1.78
CA GLU A 5 7.17 -11.98 -1.09
C GLU A 5 8.51 -12.61 -0.66
N HIS A 6 9.51 -12.66 -1.57
CA HIS A 6 10.81 -13.24 -1.23
C HIS A 6 11.53 -12.48 -0.10
N GLN A 7 11.35 -11.15 0.00
CA GLN A 7 11.90 -10.32 1.07
C GLN A 7 11.13 -10.59 2.38
N ALA A 8 9.80 -10.66 2.34
CA ALA A 8 8.96 -11.00 3.48
C ALA A 8 9.34 -12.38 4.06
N LYS A 9 9.56 -13.38 3.19
CA LYS A 9 10.02 -14.72 3.61
C LYS A 9 11.41 -14.71 4.26
N GLN A 10 12.34 -13.87 3.77
CA GLN A 10 13.65 -13.72 4.40
C GLN A 10 13.53 -13.14 5.82
N ILE A 11 12.66 -12.17 6.02
CA ILE A 11 12.39 -11.60 7.35
C ILE A 11 11.74 -12.66 8.24
N LEU A 12 10.71 -13.35 7.78
CA LEU A 12 10.04 -14.44 8.52
C LEU A 12 11.06 -15.51 8.95
N LYS A 13 11.94 -15.95 8.03
CA LYS A 13 13.00 -16.93 8.31
C LYS A 13 13.98 -16.45 9.39
N LYS A 14 14.35 -15.16 9.37
CA LYS A 14 15.23 -14.54 10.39
C LYS A 14 14.61 -14.61 11.80
N TYR A 15 13.28 -14.54 11.89
CA TYR A 15 12.56 -14.68 13.17
C TYR A 15 12.14 -16.11 13.51
N GLY A 16 12.62 -17.11 12.75
CA GLY A 16 12.43 -18.53 13.05
C GLY A 16 11.22 -19.19 12.40
N ALA A 17 10.48 -18.49 11.54
CA ALA A 17 9.43 -19.12 10.74
C ALA A 17 10.02 -20.05 9.68
N VAL A 18 9.33 -21.15 9.42
CA VAL A 18 9.70 -22.06 8.33
C VAL A 18 9.09 -21.57 7.02
N VAL A 19 9.93 -21.39 6.02
CA VAL A 19 9.55 -21.00 4.65
C VAL A 19 10.22 -21.93 3.65
N PRO A 20 9.68 -22.12 2.43
CA PRO A 20 10.38 -22.86 1.38
C PRO A 20 11.73 -22.22 1.05
N ASP A 21 12.73 -23.04 0.72
CA ASP A 21 13.98 -22.49 0.20
C ASP A 21 13.74 -21.95 -1.20
N GLY A 22 14.28 -20.77 -1.49
CA GLY A 22 14.02 -20.09 -2.75
C GLY A 22 15.09 -19.06 -3.09
N VAL A 23 15.12 -18.68 -4.36
CA VAL A 23 16.04 -17.71 -4.95
C VAL A 23 15.27 -16.73 -5.84
N PHE A 24 15.76 -15.51 -5.96
CA PHE A 24 15.16 -14.49 -6.81
C PHE A 24 16.17 -13.90 -7.80
N SER A 25 15.67 -13.35 -8.89
CA SER A 25 16.47 -12.61 -9.86
C SER A 25 15.61 -11.65 -10.70
N HIS A 26 16.29 -10.69 -11.32
CA HIS A 26 15.76 -9.78 -12.33
C HIS A 26 16.00 -10.28 -13.77
N SER A 27 16.76 -11.38 -13.94
CA SER A 27 17.01 -11.99 -15.25
C SER A 27 16.74 -13.50 -15.22
N VAL A 28 16.35 -14.03 -16.37
CA VAL A 28 16.05 -15.47 -16.52
C VAL A 28 17.31 -16.32 -16.35
N GLU A 29 18.42 -15.89 -16.92
CA GLU A 29 19.68 -16.61 -16.92
C GLU A 29 20.22 -16.77 -15.49
N GLU A 30 20.22 -15.68 -14.72
CA GLU A 30 20.65 -15.69 -13.32
C GLU A 30 19.70 -16.52 -12.45
N LEU A 31 18.37 -16.41 -12.69
CA LEU A 31 17.39 -17.20 -11.96
C LEU A 31 17.61 -18.70 -12.15
N VAL A 32 17.79 -19.11 -13.40
CA VAL A 32 18.04 -20.51 -13.77
C VAL A 32 19.32 -21.03 -13.11
N GLU A 33 20.39 -20.25 -13.12
CA GLU A 33 21.65 -20.66 -12.48
C GLU A 33 21.49 -20.81 -10.96
N LYS A 34 20.87 -19.84 -10.30
CA LYS A 34 20.60 -19.90 -8.86
C LYS A 34 19.68 -21.07 -8.49
N ALA A 35 18.68 -21.37 -9.33
CA ALA A 35 17.71 -22.44 -9.09
C ALA A 35 18.34 -23.83 -9.05
N LYS A 36 19.48 -24.06 -9.70
CA LYS A 36 20.22 -25.34 -9.65
C LYS A 36 20.66 -25.73 -8.23
N SER A 37 20.75 -24.77 -7.32
CA SER A 37 21.07 -25.02 -5.91
C SER A 37 19.90 -25.56 -5.09
N LEU A 38 18.66 -25.43 -5.59
CA LEU A 38 17.46 -25.87 -4.90
C LEU A 38 17.28 -27.39 -5.04
N LYS A 39 17.31 -28.10 -3.91
CA LYS A 39 17.17 -29.57 -3.86
C LYS A 39 15.70 -29.95 -3.72
N THR A 40 15.02 -30.13 -4.84
CA THR A 40 13.58 -30.48 -4.86
C THR A 40 13.24 -31.22 -6.16
N GLU A 41 12.16 -31.98 -6.13
CA GLU A 41 11.59 -32.66 -7.33
C GLU A 41 10.86 -31.67 -8.25
N LYS A 42 10.27 -30.61 -7.67
CA LYS A 42 9.50 -29.58 -8.40
C LYS A 42 9.84 -28.19 -7.89
N LEU A 43 9.86 -27.25 -8.80
CA LEU A 43 10.05 -25.84 -8.53
C LEU A 43 8.74 -25.07 -8.70
N VAL A 44 8.56 -24.02 -7.91
CA VAL A 44 7.43 -23.09 -8.05
C VAL A 44 7.99 -21.74 -8.42
N LEU A 45 7.71 -21.32 -9.65
CA LEU A 45 8.05 -19.99 -10.16
C LEU A 45 6.95 -19.01 -9.84
N LYS A 46 7.31 -17.86 -9.27
CA LYS A 46 6.36 -16.81 -8.84
C LYS A 46 6.78 -15.43 -9.34
N ALA A 47 5.88 -14.73 -10.03
CA ALA A 47 6.02 -13.32 -10.33
C ALA A 47 6.09 -12.52 -9.01
N GLN A 48 6.96 -11.51 -8.95
CA GLN A 48 7.09 -10.64 -7.78
C GLN A 48 6.54 -9.26 -8.13
N ILE A 49 5.29 -9.01 -7.74
CA ILE A 49 4.60 -7.73 -7.77
C ILE A 49 3.91 -7.49 -6.43
N HIS A 50 3.67 -6.24 -6.05
CA HIS A 50 2.97 -5.89 -4.80
C HIS A 50 1.45 -6.06 -4.89
N ALA A 51 1.00 -7.18 -5.46
CA ALA A 51 -0.42 -7.50 -5.59
C ALA A 51 -0.72 -8.97 -5.30
N GLY A 52 -1.89 -9.22 -4.73
CA GLY A 52 -2.46 -10.54 -4.56
C GLY A 52 -3.08 -11.09 -5.84
N GLY A 53 -3.54 -12.36 -5.81
CA GLY A 53 -4.23 -12.99 -6.94
C GLY A 53 -3.31 -13.42 -8.09
N ARG A 54 -1.99 -13.38 -7.91
CA ARG A 54 -0.97 -13.73 -8.92
C ARG A 54 -1.19 -15.11 -9.54
N GLY A 55 -1.63 -16.09 -8.74
CA GLY A 55 -1.90 -17.45 -9.22
C GLY A 55 -3.00 -17.48 -10.28
N LYS A 56 -4.15 -16.82 -10.00
CA LYS A 56 -5.28 -16.72 -10.95
C LYS A 56 -4.91 -15.96 -12.23
N ALA A 57 -3.97 -15.02 -12.12
CA ALA A 57 -3.48 -14.22 -13.24
C ALA A 57 -2.34 -14.89 -14.05
N GLY A 58 -1.96 -16.15 -13.74
CA GLY A 58 -0.90 -16.88 -14.44
C GLY A 58 0.52 -16.48 -14.01
N GLY A 59 0.67 -15.74 -12.92
CA GLY A 59 1.96 -15.33 -12.35
C GLY A 59 2.64 -16.39 -11.47
N ILE A 60 2.03 -17.58 -11.31
CA ILE A 60 2.61 -18.71 -10.57
C ILE A 60 2.57 -19.94 -11.46
N LYS A 61 3.71 -20.63 -11.60
CA LYS A 61 3.84 -21.87 -12.37
C LYS A 61 4.66 -22.90 -11.62
N ILE A 62 4.17 -24.16 -11.64
CA ILE A 62 4.91 -25.31 -11.14
C ILE A 62 5.64 -25.94 -12.32
N VAL A 63 6.94 -26.18 -12.17
CA VAL A 63 7.80 -26.75 -13.21
C VAL A 63 8.62 -27.91 -12.64
N ASN A 64 8.94 -28.88 -13.49
CA ASN A 64 9.63 -30.10 -13.08
C ASN A 64 11.11 -30.13 -13.48
N THR A 65 11.49 -29.28 -14.44
CA THR A 65 12.87 -29.21 -14.95
C THR A 65 13.37 -27.77 -15.03
N ILE A 66 14.67 -27.61 -15.15
CA ILE A 66 15.33 -26.31 -15.35
C ILE A 66 14.97 -25.69 -16.72
N GLU A 67 14.77 -26.52 -17.73
CA GLU A 67 14.34 -26.10 -19.07
C GLU A 67 12.93 -25.55 -19.05
N GLU A 68 11.99 -26.23 -18.34
CA GLU A 68 10.65 -25.73 -18.10
C GLU A 68 10.67 -24.40 -17.30
N LEU A 69 11.55 -24.30 -16.28
CA LEU A 69 11.74 -23.07 -15.52
C LEU A 69 12.17 -21.91 -16.43
N SER A 70 13.17 -22.13 -17.29
CA SER A 70 13.65 -21.12 -18.23
C SER A 70 12.55 -20.63 -19.17
N SER A 71 11.76 -21.57 -19.72
CA SER A 71 10.66 -21.25 -20.63
C SER A 71 9.55 -20.46 -19.92
N ALA A 72 9.13 -20.90 -18.73
CA ALA A 72 8.12 -20.23 -17.93
C ALA A 72 8.58 -18.83 -17.45
N ALA A 73 9.86 -18.69 -17.08
CA ALA A 73 10.43 -17.43 -16.66
C ALA A 73 10.44 -16.39 -17.80
N LYS A 74 10.82 -16.79 -19.02
CA LYS A 74 10.77 -15.95 -20.24
C LYS A 74 9.34 -15.50 -20.57
N GLU A 75 8.37 -16.36 -20.28
CA GLU A 75 6.97 -16.03 -20.53
C GLU A 75 6.41 -15.01 -19.52
N ILE A 76 6.89 -15.00 -18.26
CA ILE A 76 6.33 -14.15 -17.19
C ILE A 76 7.10 -12.84 -17.04
N LEU A 77 8.44 -12.86 -17.13
CA LEU A 77 9.27 -11.65 -16.96
C LEU A 77 8.96 -10.63 -18.06
N GLY A 78 8.74 -9.38 -17.67
CA GLY A 78 8.41 -8.28 -18.58
C GLY A 78 6.94 -8.22 -19.00
N LYS A 79 6.10 -9.18 -18.60
CA LYS A 79 4.65 -9.11 -18.85
C LYS A 79 3.92 -8.26 -17.82
N ASN A 80 2.87 -7.59 -18.25
CA ASN A 80 1.91 -6.97 -17.35
C ASN A 80 0.97 -8.04 -16.77
N LEU A 81 1.02 -8.22 -15.47
CA LEU A 81 0.15 -9.15 -14.75
C LEU A 81 -1.09 -8.40 -14.25
N ILE A 82 -2.25 -8.78 -14.74
CA ILE A 82 -3.55 -8.19 -14.39
C ILE A 82 -4.17 -9.04 -13.29
N THR A 83 -4.35 -8.46 -12.12
CA THR A 83 -5.06 -9.05 -10.97
C THR A 83 -6.21 -8.12 -10.55
N HIS A 84 -7.08 -8.57 -9.66
CA HIS A 84 -8.12 -7.72 -9.09
C HIS A 84 -7.57 -6.49 -8.31
N GLN A 85 -6.31 -6.54 -7.88
CA GLN A 85 -5.64 -5.45 -7.14
C GLN A 85 -4.84 -4.50 -8.04
N THR A 86 -4.41 -4.94 -9.24
CA THR A 86 -3.62 -4.10 -10.16
C THR A 86 -4.46 -3.28 -11.14
N GLY A 87 -5.76 -3.48 -11.16
CA GLY A 87 -6.63 -2.87 -12.17
C GLY A 87 -6.37 -3.38 -13.59
N LEU A 88 -7.07 -2.79 -14.59
CA LEU A 88 -6.97 -3.20 -15.99
C LEU A 88 -5.61 -2.96 -16.64
N GLN A 89 -4.81 -2.04 -16.11
CA GLN A 89 -3.47 -1.75 -16.63
C GLN A 89 -2.46 -2.82 -16.24
N GLY A 90 -2.71 -3.56 -15.15
CA GLY A 90 -1.77 -4.53 -14.61
C GLY A 90 -0.50 -3.92 -14.03
N ARG A 91 0.42 -4.79 -13.61
CA ARG A 91 1.79 -4.41 -13.19
C ARG A 91 2.80 -5.24 -13.97
N GLU A 92 3.84 -4.60 -14.49
CA GLU A 92 4.94 -5.25 -15.16
C GLU A 92 5.75 -6.12 -14.19
N VAL A 93 5.96 -7.38 -14.53
CA VAL A 93 6.79 -8.30 -13.73
C VAL A 93 8.26 -8.03 -14.01
N LYS A 94 8.93 -7.31 -13.13
CA LYS A 94 10.37 -6.98 -13.24
C LYS A 94 11.28 -7.90 -12.44
N ARG A 95 10.69 -8.84 -11.66
CA ARG A 95 11.41 -9.74 -10.77
C ARG A 95 10.69 -11.07 -10.66
N LEU A 96 11.45 -12.15 -10.63
CA LEU A 96 10.96 -13.50 -10.44
C LEU A 96 11.54 -14.12 -9.18
N TYR A 97 10.76 -14.97 -8.54
CA TYR A 97 11.16 -15.78 -7.41
C TYR A 97 10.86 -17.24 -7.73
N VAL A 98 11.79 -18.14 -7.45
CA VAL A 98 11.59 -19.58 -7.58
C VAL A 98 11.91 -20.25 -6.25
N GLU A 99 11.07 -21.18 -5.86
CA GLU A 99 11.20 -21.90 -4.59
C GLU A 99 10.92 -23.39 -4.72
N THR A 100 11.30 -24.13 -3.68
CA THR A 100 11.01 -25.56 -3.57
C THR A 100 9.53 -25.79 -3.37
N SER A 101 8.95 -26.80 -4.03
CA SER A 101 7.54 -27.18 -3.81
C SER A 101 7.34 -27.84 -2.45
N SER A 102 6.16 -27.65 -1.87
CA SER A 102 5.74 -28.30 -0.62
C SER A 102 4.60 -29.30 -0.88
N LYS A 103 4.61 -30.45 -0.18
CA LYS A 103 3.51 -31.42 -0.23
C LYS A 103 2.40 -31.00 0.75
N ILE A 104 1.46 -30.21 0.24
CA ILE A 104 0.39 -29.61 1.04
C ILE A 104 -0.61 -30.68 1.50
N ASP A 105 -0.99 -30.66 2.78
CA ASP A 105 -2.09 -31.40 3.37
C ASP A 105 -3.28 -30.49 3.65
N LYS A 106 -3.05 -29.35 4.32
CA LYS A 106 -4.08 -28.32 4.62
C LYS A 106 -3.54 -26.92 4.37
N GLU A 107 -4.43 -26.02 3.99
CA GLU A 107 -4.16 -24.60 3.80
C GLU A 107 -4.94 -23.76 4.80
N PHE A 108 -4.29 -22.79 5.41
CA PHE A 108 -4.84 -21.88 6.41
C PHE A 108 -4.56 -20.45 6.01
N TYR A 109 -5.33 -19.53 6.54
CA TYR A 109 -5.05 -18.10 6.51
C TYR A 109 -4.58 -17.64 7.89
N LEU A 110 -3.56 -16.80 7.90
CA LEU A 110 -3.08 -16.13 9.11
C LEU A 110 -2.62 -14.71 8.76
N SER A 111 -3.13 -13.72 9.49
CA SER A 111 -2.58 -12.38 9.42
C SER A 111 -2.41 -11.76 10.80
N CYS A 112 -1.49 -10.79 10.88
CA CYS A 112 -1.24 -9.93 12.03
C CYS A 112 -1.26 -8.48 11.55
N LEU A 113 -2.07 -7.63 12.15
CA LEU A 113 -2.26 -6.24 11.73
C LEU A 113 -2.57 -5.32 12.90
N VAL A 114 -2.44 -4.01 12.66
CA VAL A 114 -2.87 -2.98 13.62
C VAL A 114 -4.37 -2.75 13.46
N ASP A 115 -5.14 -3.14 14.47
CA ASP A 115 -6.57 -2.79 14.54
C ASP A 115 -6.74 -1.39 15.14
N ARG A 116 -7.04 -0.43 14.28
CA ARG A 116 -7.21 0.98 14.68
C ARG A 116 -8.47 1.21 15.52
N ALA A 117 -9.51 0.38 15.34
CA ALA A 117 -10.75 0.53 16.07
C ALA A 117 -10.59 0.19 17.56
N SER A 118 -9.85 -0.88 17.86
CA SER A 118 -9.56 -1.30 19.23
C SER A 118 -8.25 -0.75 19.77
N SER A 119 -7.40 -0.11 18.93
CA SER A 119 -6.02 0.31 19.26
C SER A 119 -5.16 -0.86 19.74
N LYS A 120 -5.31 -2.03 19.13
CA LYS A 120 -4.60 -3.27 19.47
C LYS A 120 -3.95 -3.89 18.25
N ILE A 121 -3.13 -4.89 18.48
CA ILE A 121 -2.70 -5.82 17.44
C ILE A 121 -3.78 -6.88 17.31
N ALA A 122 -4.23 -7.14 16.08
CA ALA A 122 -5.18 -8.21 15.79
C ALA A 122 -4.52 -9.32 14.98
N PHE A 123 -4.75 -10.55 15.41
CA PHE A 123 -4.53 -11.73 14.58
C PHE A 123 -5.85 -12.19 13.98
N ILE A 124 -5.84 -12.42 12.67
CA ILE A 124 -6.97 -13.03 11.96
C ILE A 124 -6.53 -14.41 11.47
N SER A 125 -7.28 -15.42 11.83
CA SER A 125 -7.00 -16.81 11.46
C SER A 125 -8.22 -17.47 10.84
N SER A 126 -8.01 -18.36 9.84
CA SER A 126 -9.06 -19.13 9.17
C SER A 126 -8.54 -20.50 8.73
N ASP A 127 -9.43 -21.51 8.75
CA ASP A 127 -9.18 -22.80 8.13
C ASP A 127 -9.42 -22.81 6.60
N GLN A 128 -9.60 -21.62 6.01
CA GLN A 128 -9.79 -21.39 4.57
C GLN A 128 -8.58 -20.60 4.03
N GLY A 129 -7.49 -21.31 3.72
CA GLY A 129 -6.28 -20.71 3.12
C GLY A 129 -6.29 -20.74 1.59
N GLY A 130 -5.40 -19.98 0.97
CA GLY A 130 -5.26 -19.90 -0.49
C GLY A 130 -6.43 -19.22 -1.21
N MET A 131 -7.35 -18.64 -0.46
CA MET A 131 -8.56 -17.96 -0.94
C MET A 131 -8.50 -16.47 -0.58
N ASP A 132 -9.40 -15.69 -1.20
CA ASP A 132 -9.66 -14.31 -0.83
C ASP A 132 -10.38 -14.27 0.51
N ILE A 133 -9.73 -13.70 1.53
CA ILE A 133 -10.25 -13.71 2.90
C ILE A 133 -11.49 -12.83 3.05
N GLU A 134 -11.63 -11.78 2.24
CA GLU A 134 -12.80 -10.92 2.21
C GLU A 134 -14.03 -11.70 1.71
N GLU A 135 -13.87 -12.56 0.70
CA GLU A 135 -14.94 -13.46 0.25
C GLU A 135 -15.32 -14.47 1.36
N VAL A 136 -14.35 -14.99 2.08
CA VAL A 136 -14.62 -15.89 3.22
C VAL A 136 -15.37 -15.14 4.32
N ALA A 137 -15.01 -13.89 4.62
CA ALA A 137 -15.68 -13.06 5.62
C ALA A 137 -17.15 -12.80 5.29
N ILE A 138 -17.46 -12.59 4.02
CA ILE A 138 -18.84 -12.35 3.55
C ILE A 138 -19.66 -13.67 3.58
N ASN A 139 -19.10 -14.73 3.00
CA ASN A 139 -19.85 -15.96 2.75
C ASN A 139 -19.89 -16.90 3.97
N ASN A 140 -18.83 -16.93 4.78
CA ASN A 140 -18.66 -17.84 5.90
C ASN A 140 -17.98 -17.17 7.10
N PRO A 141 -18.56 -16.14 7.74
CA PRO A 141 -17.91 -15.37 8.81
C PRO A 141 -17.51 -16.23 10.02
N LYS A 142 -18.18 -17.36 10.26
CA LYS A 142 -17.83 -18.32 11.33
C LYS A 142 -16.49 -19.04 11.10
N LYS A 143 -15.95 -18.98 9.89
CA LYS A 143 -14.65 -19.55 9.51
C LYS A 143 -13.48 -18.59 9.76
N ILE A 144 -13.74 -17.45 10.37
CA ILE A 144 -12.74 -16.46 10.72
C ILE A 144 -12.77 -16.20 12.22
N ILE A 145 -11.59 -16.28 12.83
CA ILE A 145 -11.37 -15.88 14.22
C ILE A 145 -10.50 -14.63 14.23
N THR A 146 -10.98 -13.59 14.89
CA THR A 146 -10.20 -12.38 15.18
C THR A 146 -9.84 -12.37 16.66
N THR A 147 -8.55 -12.35 16.96
CA THR A 147 -8.02 -12.26 18.33
C THR A 147 -7.28 -10.96 18.50
N ASN A 148 -7.85 -10.05 19.31
CA ASN A 148 -7.20 -8.77 19.65
C ASN A 148 -6.25 -8.99 20.82
N VAL A 149 -4.98 -8.66 20.61
CA VAL A 149 -3.89 -8.84 21.56
C VAL A 149 -3.47 -7.48 22.12
N ASN A 150 -3.31 -7.38 23.42
CA ASN A 150 -2.77 -6.17 24.04
C ASN A 150 -1.30 -5.98 23.65
N LEU A 151 -0.89 -4.71 23.52
CA LEU A 151 0.49 -4.39 23.23
C LEU A 151 1.34 -4.61 24.50
N GLU A 152 2.01 -5.74 24.55
CA GLU A 152 2.89 -6.17 25.64
C GLU A 152 4.21 -6.66 25.04
N GLU A 153 5.22 -6.86 25.89
CA GLU A 153 6.54 -7.37 25.45
C GLU A 153 6.42 -8.74 24.77
N LYS A 154 5.48 -9.58 25.24
CA LYS A 154 5.23 -10.93 24.70
C LYS A 154 3.74 -11.20 24.62
N ILE A 155 3.35 -11.87 23.55
CA ILE A 155 1.97 -12.40 23.42
C ILE A 155 1.73 -13.52 24.45
N SER A 156 0.52 -13.54 25.04
CA SER A 156 0.15 -14.58 26.01
C SER A 156 -0.05 -15.94 25.36
N ASP A 157 0.20 -17.03 26.12
CA ASP A 157 -0.09 -18.39 25.64
C ASP A 157 -1.58 -18.57 25.38
N VAL A 158 -2.45 -17.95 26.17
CA VAL A 158 -3.91 -18.00 25.99
C VAL A 158 -4.33 -17.39 24.66
N ASP A 159 -3.74 -16.26 24.26
CA ASP A 159 -4.05 -15.65 22.97
C ASP A 159 -3.49 -16.48 21.81
N CYS A 160 -2.29 -17.04 21.96
CA CYS A 160 -1.75 -17.99 20.97
C CYS A 160 -2.67 -19.20 20.76
N GLU A 161 -3.19 -19.78 21.85
CA GLU A 161 -4.12 -20.92 21.79
C GLU A 161 -5.40 -20.56 21.03
N LYS A 162 -5.99 -19.39 21.30
CA LYS A 162 -7.19 -18.90 20.58
C LYS A 162 -6.93 -18.72 19.08
N ILE A 163 -5.78 -18.14 18.71
CA ILE A 163 -5.43 -17.88 17.31
C ILE A 163 -5.33 -19.18 16.51
N VAL A 164 -4.74 -20.23 17.09
CA VAL A 164 -4.50 -21.49 16.40
C VAL A 164 -5.67 -22.48 16.52
N GLU A 165 -6.68 -22.19 17.33
CA GLU A 165 -7.81 -23.10 17.60
C GLU A 165 -8.52 -23.55 16.32
N ILE A 166 -8.79 -22.59 15.40
CA ILE A 166 -9.52 -22.86 14.16
C ILE A 166 -8.78 -23.81 13.21
N PHE A 167 -7.46 -23.94 13.33
CA PHE A 167 -6.66 -24.81 12.48
C PHE A 167 -6.86 -26.30 12.77
N ASN A 168 -7.43 -26.62 13.94
CA ASN A 168 -7.69 -27.99 14.38
C ASN A 168 -6.48 -28.92 14.16
N LEU A 169 -5.37 -28.60 14.82
CA LEU A 169 -4.08 -29.25 14.68
C LEU A 169 -3.81 -30.25 15.80
N ASP A 170 -3.09 -31.34 15.47
CA ASP A 170 -2.55 -32.26 16.45
C ASP A 170 -1.53 -31.54 17.39
N LEU A 171 -1.32 -32.09 18.57
CA LEU A 171 -0.60 -31.44 19.67
C LEU A 171 0.79 -30.93 19.27
N ASP A 172 1.57 -31.72 18.53
CA ASP A 172 2.93 -31.36 18.16
C ASP A 172 2.97 -30.31 17.03
N VAL A 173 2.04 -30.37 16.10
CA VAL A 173 1.85 -29.36 15.05
C VAL A 173 1.31 -28.06 15.65
N LYS A 174 0.40 -28.15 16.63
CA LYS A 174 -0.12 -27.00 17.36
C LYS A 174 0.99 -26.22 18.07
N LYS A 175 1.98 -26.91 18.68
CA LYS A 175 3.16 -26.26 19.27
C LYS A 175 3.97 -25.49 18.24
N GLN A 176 4.12 -26.04 17.01
CA GLN A 176 4.81 -25.33 15.91
C GLN A 176 4.05 -24.04 15.54
N ALA A 177 2.73 -24.11 15.41
CA ALA A 177 1.88 -22.96 15.11
C ALA A 177 1.94 -21.90 16.22
N ILE A 178 1.89 -22.27 17.49
CA ILE A 178 2.04 -21.35 18.63
C ILE A 178 3.42 -20.64 18.60
N ASN A 179 4.49 -21.39 18.32
CA ASN A 179 5.82 -20.79 18.20
C ASN A 179 5.88 -19.81 17.03
N LEU A 180 5.24 -20.12 15.91
CA LEU A 180 5.13 -19.20 14.78
C LEU A 180 4.38 -17.90 15.17
N ILE A 181 3.24 -18.00 15.87
CA ILE A 181 2.48 -16.83 16.35
C ILE A 181 3.38 -15.94 17.22
N LYS A 182 4.12 -16.52 18.18
CA LYS A 182 5.06 -15.78 19.03
C LYS A 182 6.15 -15.08 18.22
N SER A 183 6.68 -15.76 17.21
CA SER A 183 7.70 -15.21 16.31
C SER A 183 7.14 -14.06 15.46
N ILE A 184 5.94 -14.20 14.91
CA ILE A 184 5.27 -13.15 14.13
C ILE A 184 4.98 -11.93 15.02
N TYR A 185 4.44 -12.12 16.22
CA TYR A 185 4.16 -11.04 17.15
C TYR A 185 5.44 -10.26 17.50
N LYS A 186 6.52 -10.97 17.88
CA LYS A 186 7.80 -10.35 18.15
C LYS A 186 8.33 -9.58 16.94
N MET A 187 8.35 -10.21 15.79
CA MET A 187 8.77 -9.58 14.53
C MET A 187 7.95 -8.33 14.23
N PHE A 188 6.62 -8.42 14.34
CA PHE A 188 5.69 -7.34 14.04
C PHE A 188 6.00 -6.06 14.82
N ILE A 189 6.32 -6.22 16.12
CA ILE A 189 6.71 -5.11 17.00
C ILE A 189 8.13 -4.64 16.70
N ASP A 190 9.09 -5.56 16.58
CA ASP A 190 10.52 -5.24 16.45
C ASP A 190 10.83 -4.40 15.20
N ILE A 191 10.05 -4.56 14.12
CA ILE A 191 10.30 -3.93 12.82
C ILE A 191 9.20 -2.96 12.39
N ASP A 192 8.30 -2.57 13.30
CA ASP A 192 7.17 -1.69 13.02
C ASP A 192 6.36 -2.10 11.79
N ALA A 193 6.07 -3.40 11.67
CA ALA A 193 5.16 -3.86 10.65
C ALA A 193 3.73 -3.38 10.95
N ASN A 194 2.94 -3.07 9.93
CA ASN A 194 1.52 -2.74 10.08
C ASN A 194 0.60 -3.82 9.52
N LEU A 195 1.14 -4.72 8.70
CA LEU A 195 0.49 -5.92 8.20
C LEU A 195 1.53 -7.03 7.96
N VAL A 196 1.24 -8.21 8.43
CA VAL A 196 1.87 -9.47 8.01
C VAL A 196 0.75 -10.43 7.67
N GLU A 197 0.65 -10.84 6.42
CA GLU A 197 -0.36 -11.77 5.92
C GLU A 197 0.35 -13.00 5.35
N ILE A 198 -0.10 -14.18 5.76
CA ILE A 198 0.39 -15.47 5.28
C ILE A 198 -0.80 -16.20 4.68
N ASN A 199 -0.83 -16.30 3.35
CA ASN A 199 -1.97 -16.87 2.63
C ASN A 199 -1.52 -17.62 1.36
N PRO A 200 -1.34 -18.96 1.44
CA PRO A 200 -1.64 -19.80 2.60
C PRO A 200 -0.48 -19.99 3.60
N LEU A 201 -0.83 -20.15 4.85
CA LEU A 201 -0.07 -20.91 5.82
C LEU A 201 -0.43 -22.39 5.62
N ILE A 202 0.53 -23.28 5.50
CA ILE A 202 0.24 -24.69 5.18
C ILE A 202 0.68 -25.64 6.27
N LEU A 203 -0.10 -26.73 6.41
CA LEU A 203 0.34 -27.97 7.01
C LEU A 203 0.80 -28.89 5.88
N THR A 204 2.03 -29.40 5.97
CA THR A 204 2.52 -30.40 5.02
C THR A 204 2.18 -31.83 5.45
N LYS A 205 2.27 -32.77 4.49
CA LYS A 205 2.11 -34.20 4.77
C LYS A 205 3.15 -34.77 5.75
N GLU A 206 4.26 -34.05 5.93
CA GLU A 206 5.31 -34.34 6.91
C GLU A 206 5.08 -33.66 8.27
N ASN A 207 3.85 -33.19 8.55
CA ASN A 207 3.47 -32.52 9.79
C ASN A 207 4.30 -31.26 10.13
N LYS A 208 4.62 -30.46 9.11
CA LYS A 208 5.32 -29.17 9.28
C LYS A 208 4.40 -28.00 8.97
N ILE A 209 4.46 -26.94 9.78
CA ILE A 209 3.82 -25.65 9.49
C ILE A 209 4.80 -24.80 8.69
N ILE A 210 4.37 -24.33 7.51
CA ILE A 210 5.21 -23.55 6.56
C ILE A 210 4.45 -22.32 6.08
N CYS A 211 5.10 -21.16 6.09
CA CYS A 211 4.61 -19.93 5.46
C CYS A 211 4.88 -19.99 3.95
N LEU A 212 3.86 -20.35 3.15
CA LEU A 212 4.02 -20.63 1.73
C LEU A 212 3.94 -19.38 0.86
N ASP A 213 3.12 -18.42 1.22
CA ASP A 213 3.08 -17.08 0.62
C ASP A 213 2.97 -16.04 1.74
N ALA A 214 3.63 -14.91 1.56
CA ALA A 214 3.69 -13.87 2.57
C ALA A 214 3.62 -12.48 1.93
N LYS A 215 2.76 -11.63 2.50
CA LYS A 215 2.68 -10.19 2.23
C LYS A 215 3.02 -9.44 3.50
N MET A 216 3.85 -8.42 3.39
CA MET A 216 4.28 -7.64 4.54
C MET A 216 4.34 -6.17 4.20
N SER A 217 3.85 -5.33 5.11
CA SER A 217 3.96 -3.88 5.01
C SER A 217 4.36 -3.26 6.34
N PHE A 218 4.94 -2.06 6.27
CA PHE A 218 5.56 -1.35 7.39
C PHE A 218 4.98 0.04 7.54
N ASP A 219 5.06 0.58 8.75
CA ASP A 219 4.75 1.97 9.02
C ASP A 219 5.82 2.87 8.40
N ASP A 220 5.44 3.69 7.41
CA ASP A 220 6.34 4.62 6.75
C ASP A 220 6.95 5.64 7.73
N ASN A 221 6.22 5.99 8.80
CA ASN A 221 6.70 6.90 9.83
C ASN A 221 7.79 6.30 10.72
N ALA A 222 7.95 4.99 10.72
CA ALA A 222 8.97 4.27 11.50
C ALA A 222 10.23 3.92 10.70
N LEU A 223 10.21 4.02 9.36
CA LEU A 223 11.31 3.59 8.48
C LEU A 223 12.65 4.28 8.78
N PHE A 224 12.64 5.49 9.34
CA PHE A 224 13.86 6.19 9.72
C PHE A 224 14.72 5.43 10.74
N ARG A 225 14.11 4.54 11.53
CA ARG A 225 14.80 3.68 12.51
C ARG A 225 15.06 2.26 12.01
N HIS A 226 14.61 1.93 10.79
CA HIS A 226 14.77 0.63 10.12
C HIS A 226 15.41 0.76 8.75
N PRO A 227 16.69 1.21 8.65
CA PRO A 227 17.35 1.41 7.36
C PRO A 227 17.46 0.11 6.55
N GLU A 228 17.57 -1.06 7.19
CA GLU A 228 17.58 -2.36 6.54
C GLU A 228 16.25 -2.70 5.88
N ILE A 229 15.12 -2.25 6.45
CA ILE A 229 13.79 -2.39 5.83
C ILE A 229 13.62 -1.38 4.71
N LEU A 230 14.02 -0.12 4.92
CA LEU A 230 13.95 0.93 3.90
C LEU A 230 14.71 0.53 2.62
N ASN A 231 15.83 -0.18 2.74
CA ASN A 231 16.62 -0.68 1.60
C ASN A 231 15.90 -1.78 0.79
N LEU A 232 14.80 -2.33 1.30
CA LEU A 232 13.98 -3.31 0.57
C LEU A 232 12.93 -2.66 -0.33
N ARG A 233 12.78 -1.33 -0.25
CA ARG A 233 11.79 -0.58 -1.02
C ARG A 233 12.02 -0.74 -2.52
N ASP A 234 10.96 -0.99 -3.27
CA ASP A 234 11.00 -1.08 -4.73
C ASP A 234 10.15 0.05 -5.34
N PHE A 235 10.83 1.11 -5.78
CA PHE A 235 10.16 2.25 -6.41
C PHE A 235 9.43 1.90 -7.72
N ASN A 236 9.75 0.77 -8.37
CA ASN A 236 9.02 0.34 -9.56
C ASN A 236 7.61 -0.17 -9.26
N GLU A 237 7.31 -0.47 -8.00
CA GLU A 237 6.01 -0.92 -7.53
C GLU A 237 5.14 0.21 -6.97
N GLU A 238 5.67 1.42 -6.89
CA GLU A 238 4.97 2.62 -6.42
C GLU A 238 4.49 3.47 -7.60
N GLU A 239 3.55 4.36 -7.36
CA GLU A 239 3.12 5.32 -8.38
C GLU A 239 4.18 6.43 -8.54
N GLU A 240 4.66 6.65 -9.76
CA GLU A 240 5.72 7.64 -10.05
C GLU A 240 5.37 9.04 -9.53
N ILE A 241 4.10 9.40 -9.59
CA ILE A 241 3.59 10.69 -9.13
C ILE A 241 3.67 10.82 -7.60
N GLU A 242 3.46 9.71 -6.85
CA GLU A 242 3.57 9.70 -5.39
C GLU A 242 5.04 9.75 -4.95
N ILE A 243 5.92 9.08 -5.69
CA ILE A 243 7.38 9.17 -5.48
C ILE A 243 7.85 10.61 -5.68
N GLU A 244 7.42 11.26 -6.77
CA GLU A 244 7.79 12.64 -7.05
C GLU A 244 7.29 13.60 -5.96
N ALA A 245 6.04 13.44 -5.50
CA ALA A 245 5.47 14.20 -4.40
C ALA A 245 6.28 14.06 -3.11
N SER A 246 6.72 12.86 -2.80
CA SER A 246 7.50 12.58 -1.58
C SER A 246 8.85 13.31 -1.56
N LYS A 247 9.51 13.51 -2.72
CA LYS A 247 10.76 14.26 -2.84
C LYS A 247 10.61 15.73 -2.42
N HIS A 248 9.40 16.27 -2.57
CA HIS A 248 9.06 17.65 -2.17
C HIS A 248 8.45 17.73 -0.77
N GLY A 249 8.38 16.61 -0.04
CA GLY A 249 7.75 16.54 1.29
C GLY A 249 6.24 16.83 1.23
N LEU A 250 5.59 16.39 0.17
CA LEU A 250 4.14 16.44 -0.04
C LEU A 250 3.54 15.05 0.25
N SER A 251 2.41 15.03 0.97
CA SER A 251 1.61 13.81 1.10
C SER A 251 0.61 13.77 -0.05
N TYR A 252 0.84 12.89 -1.02
CA TYR A 252 0.01 12.75 -2.21
C TYR A 252 -0.47 11.30 -2.37
N ILE A 253 -1.74 11.13 -2.73
CA ILE A 253 -2.32 9.85 -3.15
C ILE A 253 -3.13 10.12 -4.42
N LYS A 254 -2.84 9.36 -5.47
CA LYS A 254 -3.58 9.42 -6.72
C LYS A 254 -4.95 8.78 -6.57
N LEU A 255 -5.99 9.42 -7.11
CA LEU A 255 -7.36 8.91 -7.21
C LEU A 255 -7.84 9.00 -8.67
N GLU A 256 -9.05 8.50 -8.94
CA GLU A 256 -9.55 8.38 -10.32
C GLU A 256 -10.52 9.49 -10.75
N GLY A 257 -10.52 10.62 -10.04
CA GLY A 257 -11.47 11.70 -10.31
C GLY A 257 -10.97 12.74 -11.32
N SER A 258 -11.73 13.84 -11.39
CA SER A 258 -11.52 14.95 -12.33
C SER A 258 -11.11 16.27 -11.67
N ILE A 259 -11.22 16.36 -10.33
CA ILE A 259 -10.91 17.59 -9.58
C ILE A 259 -9.62 17.39 -8.79
N GLY A 260 -8.57 18.12 -9.16
CA GLY A 260 -7.33 18.20 -8.41
C GLY A 260 -7.52 18.95 -7.10
N CYS A 261 -7.02 18.39 -5.99
CA CYS A 261 -7.13 18.97 -4.66
C CYS A 261 -5.77 19.38 -4.13
N MET A 262 -5.68 20.59 -3.56
CA MET A 262 -4.52 21.07 -2.80
C MET A 262 -5.00 21.66 -1.48
N VAL A 263 -4.55 21.08 -0.37
CA VAL A 263 -5.06 21.42 0.96
C VAL A 263 -3.90 21.46 1.98
N ASN A 264 -4.04 22.22 3.04
CA ASN A 264 -3.11 22.18 4.17
C ASN A 264 -3.73 21.49 5.38
N GLY A 265 -3.37 20.24 5.57
CA GLY A 265 -3.85 19.38 6.64
C GLY A 265 -4.73 18.23 6.16
N ALA A 266 -4.36 17.00 6.57
CA ALA A 266 -4.99 15.77 6.11
C ALA A 266 -6.50 15.70 6.39
N GLY A 267 -6.97 16.15 7.57
CA GLY A 267 -8.39 16.17 7.89
C GLY A 267 -9.18 17.11 6.99
N LEU A 268 -8.62 18.29 6.67
CA LEU A 268 -9.24 19.24 5.74
C LEU A 268 -9.23 18.69 4.31
N ALA A 269 -8.19 17.93 3.91
CA ALA A 269 -8.13 17.29 2.61
C ALA A 269 -9.23 16.24 2.46
N MET A 270 -9.44 15.37 3.46
CA MET A 270 -10.55 14.40 3.45
C MET A 270 -11.92 15.10 3.37
N ALA A 271 -12.17 16.11 4.19
CA ALA A 271 -13.42 16.87 4.13
C ALA A 271 -13.62 17.57 2.76
N THR A 272 -12.53 18.02 2.12
CA THR A 272 -12.59 18.63 0.78
C THR A 272 -12.98 17.58 -0.27
N MET A 273 -12.43 16.38 -0.20
CA MET A 273 -12.80 15.28 -1.10
C MET A 273 -14.25 14.86 -0.92
N ASP A 274 -14.71 14.74 0.32
CA ASP A 274 -16.10 14.38 0.63
C ASP A 274 -17.10 15.39 0.08
N ILE A 275 -16.83 16.68 0.24
CA ILE A 275 -17.75 17.72 -0.26
C ILE A 275 -17.76 17.79 -1.80
N ILE A 276 -16.65 17.51 -2.49
CA ILE A 276 -16.62 17.36 -3.94
C ILE A 276 -17.55 16.24 -4.38
N LYS A 277 -17.50 15.08 -3.72
CA LYS A 277 -18.38 13.94 -4.00
C LYS A 277 -19.85 14.29 -3.76
N LEU A 278 -20.18 15.00 -2.69
CA LEU A 278 -21.54 15.47 -2.43
C LEU A 278 -22.09 16.40 -3.53
N HIS A 279 -21.22 17.11 -4.26
CA HIS A 279 -21.61 17.94 -5.40
C HIS A 279 -21.57 17.20 -6.76
N GLY A 280 -21.33 15.86 -6.75
CA GLY A 280 -21.51 14.98 -7.90
C GLY A 280 -20.29 14.84 -8.80
N GLU A 281 -19.09 15.13 -8.31
CA GLU A 281 -17.81 14.90 -8.98
C GLU A 281 -16.86 14.11 -8.08
N GLU A 282 -15.79 13.55 -8.68
CA GLU A 282 -14.81 12.77 -7.95
C GLU A 282 -13.47 13.51 -7.83
N PRO A 283 -12.80 13.47 -6.66
CA PRO A 283 -11.46 14.03 -6.48
C PRO A 283 -10.41 13.20 -7.25
N ALA A 284 -9.49 13.89 -7.93
CA ALA A 284 -8.39 13.26 -8.67
C ALA A 284 -7.22 12.84 -7.76
N ASN A 285 -7.13 13.44 -6.58
CA ASN A 285 -6.06 13.16 -5.64
C ASN A 285 -6.40 13.60 -4.21
N PHE A 286 -5.76 12.96 -3.25
CA PHE A 286 -5.48 13.55 -1.94
C PHE A 286 -4.15 14.30 -2.04
N LEU A 287 -4.06 15.53 -1.53
CA LEU A 287 -2.79 16.25 -1.40
C LEU A 287 -2.80 17.17 -0.20
N ASP A 288 -1.89 16.92 0.73
CA ASP A 288 -1.61 17.78 1.87
C ASP A 288 -0.24 18.42 1.71
N VAL A 289 -0.21 19.76 1.58
CA VAL A 289 1.02 20.53 1.49
C VAL A 289 1.68 20.80 2.85
N GLY A 290 0.97 20.41 3.95
CA GLY A 290 1.43 20.62 5.32
C GLY A 290 1.32 22.06 5.81
N GLY A 291 1.63 22.25 7.10
CA GLY A 291 1.50 23.55 7.77
C GLY A 291 2.59 24.58 7.47
N GLY A 292 3.60 24.25 6.64
CA GLY A 292 4.74 25.11 6.31
C GLY A 292 5.00 25.19 4.80
N ALA A 293 3.96 25.24 3.94
CA ALA A 293 4.10 25.21 2.51
C ALA A 293 4.83 26.47 2.00
N SER A 294 6.05 26.28 1.48
CA SER A 294 6.80 27.30 0.75
C SER A 294 6.26 27.44 -0.68
N LYS A 295 6.68 28.50 -1.37
CA LYS A 295 6.40 28.70 -2.80
C LYS A 295 6.80 27.47 -3.62
N GLU A 296 7.95 26.89 -3.34
CA GLU A 296 8.51 25.73 -4.04
C GLU A 296 7.60 24.50 -3.87
N LYS A 297 7.09 24.26 -2.65
CA LYS A 297 6.13 23.19 -2.38
C LYS A 297 4.81 23.37 -3.13
N VAL A 298 4.29 24.60 -3.14
CA VAL A 298 3.07 24.94 -3.89
C VAL A 298 3.28 24.75 -5.39
N SER A 299 4.41 25.19 -5.94
CA SER A 299 4.76 24.99 -7.35
C SER A 299 4.88 23.49 -7.69
N ALA A 300 5.56 22.72 -6.85
CA ALA A 300 5.65 21.26 -7.02
C ALA A 300 4.27 20.61 -6.98
N ALA A 301 3.42 21.00 -6.02
CA ALA A 301 2.05 20.48 -5.90
C ALA A 301 1.22 20.75 -7.17
N PHE A 302 1.28 21.95 -7.75
CA PHE A 302 0.62 22.24 -9.03
C PHE A 302 1.14 21.38 -10.17
N LYS A 303 2.47 21.22 -10.31
CA LYS A 303 3.07 20.39 -11.36
C LYS A 303 2.60 18.93 -11.26
N ILE A 304 2.54 18.44 -10.04
CA ILE A 304 2.08 17.07 -9.74
C ILE A 304 0.61 16.91 -10.10
N ILE A 305 -0.28 17.81 -9.64
CA ILE A 305 -1.71 17.74 -9.96
C ILE A 305 -1.94 17.82 -11.48
N LEU A 306 -1.28 18.75 -12.17
CA LEU A 306 -1.44 18.98 -13.61
C LEU A 306 -0.77 17.90 -14.49
N SER A 307 0.09 17.06 -13.93
CA SER A 307 0.63 15.90 -14.65
C SER A 307 -0.42 14.80 -14.86
N ASP A 308 -1.49 14.77 -14.06
CA ASP A 308 -2.62 13.90 -14.28
C ASP A 308 -3.56 14.51 -15.35
N LYS A 309 -3.63 13.85 -16.52
CA LYS A 309 -4.46 14.27 -17.66
C LYS A 309 -5.97 14.23 -17.39
N ASN A 310 -6.41 13.54 -16.34
CA ASN A 310 -7.81 13.46 -15.94
C ASN A 310 -8.27 14.74 -15.22
N VAL A 311 -7.35 15.56 -14.70
CA VAL A 311 -7.66 16.78 -13.96
C VAL A 311 -8.25 17.83 -14.93
N LYS A 312 -9.51 18.20 -14.69
CA LYS A 312 -10.27 19.21 -15.44
C LYS A 312 -10.43 20.51 -14.67
N GLY A 313 -10.20 20.52 -13.37
CA GLY A 313 -10.25 21.71 -12.50
C GLY A 313 -9.49 21.49 -11.22
N ILE A 314 -9.08 22.56 -10.56
CA ILE A 314 -8.31 22.50 -9.30
C ILE A 314 -9.05 23.24 -8.21
N LEU A 315 -9.20 22.59 -7.05
CA LEU A 315 -9.69 23.21 -5.82
C LEU A 315 -8.54 23.31 -4.81
N ILE A 316 -8.20 24.57 -4.46
CA ILE A 316 -7.31 24.88 -3.34
C ILE A 316 -8.16 25.25 -2.13
N ASN A 317 -8.00 24.52 -1.05
CA ASN A 317 -8.72 24.79 0.19
C ASN A 317 -7.73 24.93 1.35
N ILE A 318 -7.56 26.16 1.83
CA ILE A 318 -6.57 26.52 2.83
C ILE A 318 -7.24 27.04 4.08
N PHE A 319 -6.85 26.49 5.22
CA PHE A 319 -7.17 27.02 6.52
C PHE A 319 -5.90 27.55 7.20
N GLY A 320 -5.77 28.86 7.28
CA GLY A 320 -4.66 29.54 7.93
C GLY A 320 -4.75 29.41 9.46
N GLY A 321 -3.78 28.68 10.00
CA GLY A 321 -3.54 28.61 11.44
C GLY A 321 -2.16 29.22 11.74
N ILE A 322 -1.16 28.39 11.98
CA ILE A 322 0.26 28.78 12.06
C ILE A 322 0.69 29.37 10.70
N MET A 323 0.26 28.74 9.60
CA MET A 323 0.46 29.28 8.26
C MET A 323 -0.51 30.42 7.98
N ARG A 324 -0.01 31.49 7.38
CA ARG A 324 -0.77 32.67 7.00
C ARG A 324 -1.30 32.55 5.58
N CYS A 325 -2.59 32.90 5.39
CA CYS A 325 -3.23 32.84 4.08
C CYS A 325 -2.60 33.80 3.05
N ASP A 326 -2.07 34.95 3.47
CA ASP A 326 -1.39 35.90 2.56
C ASP A 326 -0.11 35.31 1.95
N VAL A 327 0.70 34.61 2.75
CA VAL A 327 1.92 33.95 2.27
C VAL A 327 1.57 32.85 1.26
N LEU A 328 0.55 32.06 1.56
CA LEU A 328 0.15 30.97 0.70
C LEU A 328 -0.52 31.44 -0.58
N ALA A 329 -1.37 32.49 -0.50
CA ALA A 329 -1.98 33.12 -1.66
C ALA A 329 -0.90 33.68 -2.62
N GLN A 330 0.17 34.29 -2.09
CA GLN A 330 1.29 34.74 -2.91
C GLN A 330 2.00 33.54 -3.58
N GLY A 331 2.24 32.45 -2.84
CA GLY A 331 2.81 31.21 -3.41
C GLY A 331 1.96 30.62 -4.52
N VAL A 332 0.64 30.60 -4.35
CA VAL A 332 -0.33 30.13 -5.38
C VAL A 332 -0.25 31.01 -6.62
N VAL A 333 -0.27 32.35 -6.47
CA VAL A 333 -0.19 33.30 -7.58
C VAL A 333 1.13 33.16 -8.36
N ASP A 334 2.25 33.07 -7.64
CA ASP A 334 3.56 32.94 -8.24
C ASP A 334 3.69 31.62 -9.02
N ALA A 335 3.26 30.52 -8.42
CA ALA A 335 3.28 29.21 -9.07
C ALA A 335 2.32 29.14 -10.27
N ALA A 336 1.13 29.71 -10.15
CA ALA A 336 0.15 29.74 -11.24
C ALA A 336 0.63 30.57 -12.45
N LYS A 337 1.37 31.67 -12.21
CA LYS A 337 2.00 32.44 -13.28
C LYS A 337 3.12 31.68 -13.98
N GLU A 338 3.93 30.96 -13.22
CA GLU A 338 5.06 30.19 -13.74
C GLU A 338 4.60 29.00 -14.61
N ILE A 339 3.52 28.29 -14.19
CA ILE A 339 3.11 27.03 -14.79
C ILE A 339 2.08 27.19 -15.92
N LYS A 340 1.47 28.38 -16.06
CA LYS A 340 0.36 28.63 -17.03
C LYS A 340 -0.79 27.63 -16.86
N ILE A 341 -1.52 27.75 -15.76
CA ILE A 341 -2.65 26.87 -15.47
C ILE A 341 -3.79 27.14 -16.49
N GLU A 342 -4.17 26.11 -17.25
CA GLU A 342 -5.21 26.21 -18.29
C GLU A 342 -6.58 25.74 -17.79
N VAL A 343 -6.61 25.02 -16.66
CA VAL A 343 -7.86 24.52 -16.06
C VAL A 343 -8.43 25.54 -15.06
N PRO A 344 -9.74 25.53 -14.80
CA PRO A 344 -10.36 26.36 -13.77
C PRO A 344 -9.68 26.17 -12.41
N LEU A 345 -9.35 27.28 -11.74
CA LEU A 345 -8.73 27.31 -10.42
C LEU A 345 -9.68 27.98 -9.42
N VAL A 346 -10.20 27.19 -8.48
CA VAL A 346 -11.03 27.68 -7.38
C VAL A 346 -10.21 27.70 -6.10
N VAL A 347 -10.24 28.81 -5.36
CA VAL A 347 -9.45 28.98 -4.13
C VAL A 347 -10.37 29.43 -2.99
N ARG A 348 -10.34 28.66 -1.92
CA ARG A 348 -10.96 29.02 -0.63
C ARG A 348 -9.86 29.24 0.40
N LEU A 349 -9.88 30.43 1.00
CA LEU A 349 -9.03 30.79 2.12
C LEU A 349 -9.87 31.04 3.35
N ALA A 350 -9.42 30.60 4.52
CA ALA A 350 -10.01 30.93 5.82
C ALA A 350 -8.91 30.99 6.89
N GLY A 351 -9.17 31.64 8.01
CA GLY A 351 -8.25 31.75 9.15
C GLY A 351 -7.31 32.94 9.07
N THR A 352 -6.09 32.78 9.58
CA THR A 352 -5.13 33.89 9.77
C THR A 352 -4.78 34.56 8.45
N LYS A 353 -5.01 35.88 8.36
CA LYS A 353 -4.70 36.73 7.20
C LYS A 353 -5.48 36.35 5.92
N PHE A 354 -6.71 35.85 6.06
CA PHE A 354 -7.49 35.42 4.89
C PHE A 354 -7.90 36.61 3.98
N GLU A 355 -8.21 37.80 4.56
CA GLU A 355 -8.59 38.95 3.78
C GLU A 355 -7.43 39.48 2.94
N GLU A 356 -6.22 39.54 3.51
CA GLU A 356 -5.01 39.91 2.77
C GLU A 356 -4.71 38.87 1.68
N GLY A 357 -4.84 37.59 1.98
CA GLY A 357 -4.69 36.52 0.97
C GLY A 357 -5.71 36.65 -0.17
N LYS A 358 -6.97 36.93 0.15
CA LYS A 358 -7.99 37.16 -0.87
C LYS A 358 -7.66 38.35 -1.77
N LYS A 359 -7.22 39.48 -1.20
CA LYS A 359 -6.78 40.65 -1.98
C LYS A 359 -5.61 40.32 -2.94
N ILE A 360 -4.66 39.47 -2.51
CA ILE A 360 -3.57 39.00 -3.36
C ILE A 360 -4.11 38.20 -4.55
N LEU A 361 -5.05 37.28 -4.32
CA LEU A 361 -5.69 36.49 -5.38
C LEU A 361 -6.47 37.38 -6.35
N ASP A 362 -7.32 38.27 -5.84
CA ASP A 362 -8.18 39.14 -6.65
C ASP A 362 -7.35 40.13 -7.51
N ASN A 363 -6.18 40.59 -7.02
CA ASN A 363 -5.27 41.52 -7.74
C ASN A 363 -4.23 40.79 -8.60
N SER A 364 -4.24 39.47 -8.65
CA SER A 364 -3.21 38.66 -9.34
C SER A 364 -3.21 38.78 -10.86
N GLY A 365 -4.33 39.20 -11.45
CA GLY A 365 -4.57 39.19 -12.90
C GLY A 365 -4.81 37.79 -13.47
N LEU A 366 -4.90 36.76 -12.62
CA LEU A 366 -5.20 35.38 -13.00
C LEU A 366 -6.72 35.10 -12.93
N LYS A 367 -7.18 34.16 -13.72
CA LYS A 367 -8.58 33.69 -13.67
C LYS A 367 -8.80 32.74 -12.48
N ILE A 368 -8.72 33.31 -11.27
CA ILE A 368 -8.96 32.58 -10.01
C ILE A 368 -10.39 32.85 -9.55
N ILE A 369 -11.10 31.78 -9.20
CA ILE A 369 -12.45 31.86 -8.66
C ILE A 369 -12.35 31.77 -7.14
N SER A 370 -12.61 32.89 -6.46
CA SER A 370 -12.63 32.91 -4.99
C SER A 370 -13.93 32.30 -4.43
N ALA A 371 -13.81 31.51 -3.37
CA ALA A 371 -14.94 30.90 -2.68
C ALA A 371 -15.04 31.35 -1.22
N SER A 372 -16.29 31.46 -0.72
CA SER A 372 -16.59 31.94 0.62
C SER A 372 -16.43 30.86 1.69
N ASP A 373 -16.85 29.65 1.37
CA ASP A 373 -16.81 28.49 2.25
C ASP A 373 -16.53 27.19 1.48
N LEU A 374 -16.47 26.07 2.17
CA LEU A 374 -16.08 24.79 1.56
C LEU A 374 -17.12 24.28 0.56
N SER A 375 -18.42 24.43 0.86
CA SER A 375 -19.50 24.01 -0.04
C SER A 375 -19.57 24.89 -1.29
N ASP A 376 -19.42 26.21 -1.15
CA ASP A 376 -19.32 27.17 -2.26
C ASP A 376 -18.12 26.84 -3.16
N ALA A 377 -16.97 26.48 -2.57
CA ALA A 377 -15.77 26.09 -3.29
C ALA A 377 -15.99 24.85 -4.15
N ALA A 378 -16.57 23.79 -3.55
CA ALA A 378 -16.86 22.55 -4.27
C ALA A 378 -17.89 22.78 -5.39
N LYS A 379 -18.97 23.53 -5.10
CA LYS A 379 -19.97 23.89 -6.11
C LYS A 379 -19.37 24.65 -7.28
N LYS A 380 -18.51 25.62 -7.01
CA LYS A 380 -17.86 26.44 -8.06
C LYS A 380 -16.92 25.63 -8.93
N VAL A 381 -16.09 24.76 -8.34
CA VAL A 381 -15.16 23.94 -9.15
C VAL A 381 -15.93 22.93 -10.01
N VAL A 382 -16.97 22.29 -9.46
CA VAL A 382 -17.84 21.38 -10.20
C VAL A 382 -18.57 22.08 -11.34
N GLN A 383 -19.05 23.31 -11.12
CA GLN A 383 -19.68 24.10 -12.19
C GLN A 383 -18.71 24.56 -13.27
N ALA A 384 -17.45 24.86 -12.89
CA ALA A 384 -16.45 25.38 -13.81
C ALA A 384 -15.88 24.32 -14.78
N ILE A 385 -16.04 23.04 -14.48
CA ILE A 385 -15.57 21.93 -15.34
C ILE A 385 -16.67 21.32 -16.22
N LYS A 386 -17.91 21.72 -16.02
CA LYS A 386 -19.07 21.36 -16.87
C LYS A 386 -19.20 22.30 -18.05
#